data_ccaf1bf18dc3996f6b94b7d0ed00ca1b
#
_entry.id   ccaf1bf18dc3996f6b94b7d0ed00ca1b
#
_cell.length_a   1.000
_cell.length_b   1.000
_cell.length_c   1.000
_cell.angle_alpha   90.00
_cell.angle_beta   90.00
_cell.angle_gamma   90.00
#
_symmetry.space_group_name_H-M   'P 1'
#
loop_
_entity.id
_entity.type
_entity.pdbx_description
1 polymer ?
#
loop_
_entity_poly.entity_id
_entity_poly.type
_entity_poly.pdbx_seq_one_letter_code
_entity_poly.pdbx_strand_id
1 'polypeptide(L)'
;MIYIDGLPILENEATIIGVLKQQVYERTGKVLFSKYRVRGDELQLCCPFHKNGQEKRPSATISLKDKKTEDGRRVPSGTFHCFACGETGDITEMISYCLGYPDDKFGIHGRQWLLQNFTRALELSQFSLPKLEVKTKYHNISNITEEELDSYRVIHPYMYKRGLTDELIDIFDVGFDPNFVLKNKDNSKENKIPSVTFPVRDIDGNVLFIARRSVKGKLFHYPADAVKPVYGLYELYQYWDIGEDSSGKFHVLEELYVVESIFNCITCWKYHVPAVALLGTGTPQQIKTIERLPVKKYILGHDPDEAGHKGVKRFIHNCKKSNIEVMDIPEGKDINDLNEEEFWNVPRIPIYRLKF
;
A
#
# COMPACT_ATOMS: atom_id res chain seq x y z
N MET A 1 -19.53 -16.13 -10.62
CA MET A 1 -18.68 -14.97 -10.99
C MET A 1 -17.92 -14.53 -9.74
N ILE A 2 -16.62 -14.51 -9.81
CA ILE A 2 -15.72 -14.16 -8.69
C ILE A 2 -15.57 -12.64 -8.64
N TYR A 3 -15.60 -12.06 -7.44
CA TYR A 3 -15.37 -10.63 -7.21
C TYR A 3 -14.13 -10.46 -6.34
N ILE A 4 -13.20 -9.61 -6.78
CA ILE A 4 -11.98 -9.27 -6.04
C ILE A 4 -11.99 -7.75 -5.79
N ASP A 5 -11.96 -7.34 -4.53
CA ASP A 5 -12.02 -5.94 -4.12
C ASP A 5 -13.19 -5.16 -4.77
N GLY A 6 -14.33 -5.86 -4.95
CA GLY A 6 -15.52 -5.33 -5.63
C GLY A 6 -15.48 -5.37 -7.16
N LEU A 7 -14.37 -5.77 -7.78
CA LEU A 7 -14.23 -5.90 -9.23
C LEU A 7 -14.59 -7.32 -9.70
N PRO A 8 -15.43 -7.48 -10.74
CA PRO A 8 -15.73 -8.78 -11.29
C PRO A 8 -14.53 -9.32 -12.07
N ILE A 9 -14.22 -10.59 -11.87
CA ILE A 9 -13.30 -11.34 -12.72
C ILE A 9 -14.07 -11.81 -13.95
N LEU A 10 -13.61 -11.39 -15.13
CA LEU A 10 -14.35 -11.56 -16.39
C LEU A 10 -14.25 -12.96 -16.98
N GLU A 11 -13.30 -13.77 -16.49
CA GLU A 11 -13.07 -15.12 -16.99
C GLU A 11 -13.63 -16.18 -16.04
N ASN A 12 -13.90 -17.35 -16.58
CA ASN A 12 -14.31 -18.50 -15.78
C ASN A 12 -13.09 -19.17 -15.13
N GLU A 13 -13.38 -19.95 -14.09
CA GLU A 13 -12.35 -20.60 -13.28
C GLU A 13 -11.48 -21.59 -14.09
N ALA A 14 -12.02 -22.22 -15.14
CA ALA A 14 -11.25 -23.12 -15.99
C ALA A 14 -10.20 -22.37 -16.82
N THR A 15 -10.55 -21.19 -17.36
CA THR A 15 -9.61 -20.30 -18.04
C THR A 15 -8.53 -19.80 -17.07
N ILE A 16 -8.93 -19.38 -15.87
CA ILE A 16 -8.03 -18.93 -14.81
C ILE A 16 -6.99 -20.01 -14.49
N ILE A 17 -7.42 -21.25 -14.26
CA ILE A 17 -6.54 -22.39 -13.98
C ILE A 17 -5.61 -22.70 -15.16
N GLY A 18 -6.11 -22.58 -16.39
CA GLY A 18 -5.30 -22.76 -17.60
C GLY A 18 -4.15 -21.77 -17.70
N VAL A 19 -4.43 -20.48 -17.48
CA VAL A 19 -3.42 -19.40 -17.49
C VAL A 19 -2.42 -19.56 -16.33
N LEU A 20 -2.93 -19.85 -15.12
CA LEU A 20 -2.08 -20.09 -13.95
C LEU A 20 -1.09 -21.24 -14.18
N LYS A 21 -1.59 -22.37 -14.70
CA LYS A 21 -0.77 -23.54 -15.05
C LYS A 21 0.35 -23.18 -16.00
N GLN A 22 0.05 -22.44 -17.07
CA GLN A 22 1.03 -21.99 -18.05
C GLN A 22 2.09 -21.08 -17.42
N GLN A 23 1.67 -20.05 -16.72
CA GLN A 23 2.61 -19.08 -16.13
C GLN A 23 3.49 -19.67 -15.03
N VAL A 24 2.97 -20.61 -14.21
CA VAL A 24 3.79 -21.32 -13.23
C VAL A 24 4.80 -22.22 -13.93
N TYR A 25 4.42 -22.91 -15.01
CA TYR A 25 5.36 -23.72 -15.79
C TYR A 25 6.48 -22.87 -16.40
N GLU A 26 6.14 -21.76 -17.04
CA GLU A 26 7.11 -20.83 -17.64
C GLU A 26 8.12 -20.28 -16.62
N ARG A 27 7.66 -20.00 -15.40
CA ARG A 27 8.50 -19.43 -14.32
C ARG A 27 9.37 -20.46 -13.59
N THR A 28 8.85 -21.69 -13.41
CA THR A 28 9.44 -22.67 -12.45
C THR A 28 9.73 -24.02 -13.07
N GLY A 29 9.27 -24.29 -14.28
CA GLY A 29 9.30 -25.61 -14.91
C GLY A 29 8.34 -26.62 -14.27
N LYS A 30 7.58 -26.23 -13.22
CA LYS A 30 6.65 -27.12 -12.54
C LYS A 30 5.35 -27.28 -13.30
N VAL A 31 4.90 -28.52 -13.53
CA VAL A 31 3.59 -28.81 -14.09
C VAL A 31 2.59 -28.97 -12.97
N LEU A 32 1.74 -27.93 -12.77
CA LEU A 32 0.58 -28.02 -11.88
C LEU A 32 -0.67 -28.46 -12.64
N PHE A 33 -1.67 -28.91 -11.91
CA PHE A 33 -2.99 -29.25 -12.46
C PHE A 33 -2.90 -30.13 -13.71
N SER A 34 -2.24 -31.30 -13.61
CA SER A 34 -2.07 -32.24 -14.74
C SER A 34 -3.40 -32.55 -15.43
N LYS A 35 -4.49 -32.58 -14.65
CA LYS A 35 -5.88 -32.73 -15.14
C LYS A 35 -6.79 -31.77 -14.42
N TYR A 36 -7.64 -31.10 -15.19
CA TYR A 36 -8.78 -30.32 -14.69
C TYR A 36 -9.93 -30.36 -15.70
N ARG A 37 -11.18 -30.28 -15.22
CA ARG A 37 -12.37 -30.30 -16.07
C ARG A 37 -13.57 -29.73 -15.31
N VAL A 38 -14.47 -29.09 -16.03
CA VAL A 38 -15.79 -28.67 -15.50
C VAL A 38 -16.71 -29.87 -15.43
N ARG A 39 -17.40 -30.06 -14.32
CA ARG A 39 -18.45 -31.06 -14.12
C ARG A 39 -19.59 -30.44 -13.31
N GLY A 40 -20.69 -30.13 -13.97
CA GLY A 40 -21.81 -29.42 -13.36
C GLY A 40 -21.37 -28.05 -12.87
N ASP A 41 -21.65 -27.74 -11.62
CA ASP A 41 -21.30 -26.46 -10.96
C ASP A 41 -19.95 -26.52 -10.26
N GLU A 42 -19.05 -27.42 -10.63
CA GLU A 42 -17.72 -27.58 -10.07
C GLU A 42 -16.64 -27.69 -11.12
N LEU A 43 -15.51 -27.10 -10.87
CA LEU A 43 -14.25 -27.35 -11.57
C LEU A 43 -13.47 -28.41 -10.79
N GLN A 44 -13.39 -29.64 -11.32
CA GLN A 44 -12.55 -30.70 -10.77
C GLN A 44 -11.12 -30.53 -11.24
N LEU A 45 -10.13 -30.62 -10.31
CA LEU A 45 -8.72 -30.46 -10.63
C LEU A 45 -7.82 -31.31 -9.72
N CYS A 46 -6.60 -31.60 -10.21
CA CYS A 46 -5.56 -32.18 -9.37
C CYS A 46 -5.10 -31.15 -8.35
N CYS A 47 -5.06 -31.51 -7.07
CA CYS A 47 -4.77 -30.60 -5.97
C CYS A 47 -3.31 -30.11 -5.99
N PRO A 48 -3.04 -28.80 -5.95
CA PRO A 48 -1.69 -28.28 -5.94
C PRO A 48 -0.96 -28.48 -4.60
N PHE A 49 -1.70 -28.64 -3.49
CA PHE A 49 -1.14 -28.73 -2.13
C PHE A 49 -0.54 -30.10 -1.82
N HIS A 50 -0.89 -31.15 -2.54
CA HIS A 50 -0.23 -32.44 -2.40
C HIS A 50 0.10 -33.06 -3.77
N LYS A 51 1.13 -33.92 -3.82
CA LYS A 51 1.66 -34.53 -5.05
C LYS A 51 1.98 -33.52 -6.16
N ASN A 52 2.22 -32.27 -5.81
CA ASN A 52 2.52 -31.17 -6.75
C ASN A 52 1.51 -31.06 -7.92
N GLY A 53 0.23 -31.31 -7.68
CA GLY A 53 -0.81 -31.25 -8.72
C GLY A 53 -0.75 -32.36 -9.79
N GLN A 54 -0.01 -33.43 -9.56
CA GLN A 54 0.24 -34.53 -10.52
C GLN A 54 -0.45 -35.84 -10.12
N GLU A 55 -1.69 -35.77 -9.75
CA GLU A 55 -2.46 -36.95 -9.38
C GLU A 55 -2.97 -37.70 -10.61
N LYS A 56 -3.15 -39.01 -10.48
CA LYS A 56 -3.77 -39.84 -11.55
C LYS A 56 -5.25 -39.45 -11.76
N ARG A 57 -5.95 -39.04 -10.68
CA ARG A 57 -7.37 -38.61 -10.74
C ARG A 57 -7.48 -37.29 -9.94
N PRO A 58 -8.26 -36.31 -10.46
CA PRO A 58 -8.57 -35.08 -9.71
C PRO A 58 -9.21 -35.38 -8.36
N SER A 59 -8.68 -34.81 -7.30
CA SER A 59 -9.15 -34.95 -5.91
C SER A 59 -9.67 -33.68 -5.31
N ALA A 60 -9.58 -32.55 -6.02
CA ALA A 60 -10.03 -31.26 -5.55
C ALA A 60 -11.11 -30.67 -6.45
N THR A 61 -11.91 -29.76 -5.89
CA THR A 61 -12.94 -29.00 -6.61
C THR A 61 -12.87 -27.54 -6.28
N ILE A 62 -13.28 -26.69 -7.25
CA ILE A 62 -13.60 -25.28 -7.04
C ILE A 62 -15.08 -25.09 -7.38
N SER A 63 -15.83 -24.46 -6.49
CA SER A 63 -17.24 -24.17 -6.70
C SER A 63 -17.41 -23.05 -7.73
N LEU A 64 -18.16 -23.28 -8.81
CA LEU A 64 -18.42 -22.32 -9.89
C LEU A 64 -19.60 -21.38 -9.57
N LYS A 65 -20.41 -21.75 -8.56
CA LYS A 65 -21.59 -20.99 -8.12
C LYS A 65 -21.70 -20.99 -6.59
N ASP A 66 -22.40 -20.00 -6.07
CA ASP A 66 -22.84 -20.02 -4.67
C ASP A 66 -23.80 -21.22 -4.46
N LYS A 67 -23.52 -22.02 -3.47
CA LYS A 67 -24.37 -23.16 -3.08
C LYS A 67 -24.49 -23.26 -1.56
N LYS A 68 -25.43 -24.08 -1.10
CA LYS A 68 -25.55 -24.47 0.31
C LYS A 68 -25.30 -25.97 0.44
N THR A 69 -24.60 -26.35 1.47
CA THR A 69 -24.44 -27.76 1.86
C THR A 69 -25.76 -28.30 2.45
N GLU A 70 -25.88 -29.61 2.59
CA GLU A 70 -27.06 -30.25 3.19
C GLU A 70 -27.35 -29.79 4.63
N ASP A 71 -26.30 -29.42 5.37
CA ASP A 71 -26.38 -28.82 6.71
C ASP A 71 -26.61 -27.29 6.72
N GLY A 72 -26.90 -26.71 5.55
CA GLY A 72 -27.28 -25.30 5.38
C GLY A 72 -26.13 -24.31 5.33
N ARG A 73 -24.85 -24.73 5.41
CA ARG A 73 -23.69 -23.85 5.29
C ARG A 73 -23.57 -23.28 3.87
N ARG A 74 -23.28 -21.99 3.78
CA ARG A 74 -23.03 -21.33 2.48
C ARG A 74 -21.64 -21.65 1.98
N VAL A 75 -21.54 -22.09 0.72
CA VAL A 75 -20.28 -22.27 -0.02
C VAL A 75 -20.27 -21.26 -1.17
N PRO A 76 -19.48 -20.18 -1.07
CA PRO A 76 -19.37 -19.19 -2.13
C PRO A 76 -18.75 -19.76 -3.43
N SER A 77 -19.03 -19.15 -4.55
CA SER A 77 -18.28 -19.34 -5.79
C SER A 77 -16.80 -19.06 -5.54
N GLY A 78 -15.91 -19.86 -6.15
CA GLY A 78 -14.46 -19.77 -5.93
C GLY A 78 -13.95 -20.55 -4.72
N THR A 79 -14.82 -21.16 -3.90
CA THR A 79 -14.37 -22.01 -2.79
C THR A 79 -13.66 -23.25 -3.32
N PHE A 80 -12.42 -23.44 -2.88
CA PHE A 80 -11.58 -24.62 -3.15
C PHE A 80 -11.72 -25.63 -2.01
N HIS A 81 -11.81 -26.93 -2.36
CA HIS A 81 -11.74 -28.02 -1.41
C HIS A 81 -11.06 -29.25 -2.03
N CYS A 82 -10.16 -29.88 -1.29
CA CYS A 82 -9.54 -31.14 -1.65
C CYS A 82 -10.02 -32.29 -0.77
N PHE A 83 -10.66 -33.30 -1.36
CA PHE A 83 -11.16 -34.49 -0.65
C PHE A 83 -10.04 -35.45 -0.20
N ALA A 84 -8.80 -35.32 -0.72
CA ALA A 84 -7.71 -36.22 -0.40
C ALA A 84 -6.85 -35.71 0.76
N CYS A 85 -6.51 -34.41 0.81
CA CYS A 85 -5.68 -33.82 1.88
C CYS A 85 -6.47 -32.94 2.87
N GLY A 86 -7.77 -32.65 2.59
CA GLY A 86 -8.60 -31.83 3.46
C GLY A 86 -8.39 -30.32 3.31
N GLU A 87 -7.47 -29.87 2.44
CA GLU A 87 -7.21 -28.47 2.25
C GLU A 87 -8.44 -27.72 1.72
N THR A 88 -8.74 -26.58 2.32
CA THR A 88 -9.92 -25.77 2.01
C THR A 88 -9.56 -24.30 2.09
N GLY A 89 -10.04 -23.51 1.15
CA GLY A 89 -9.84 -22.07 1.08
C GLY A 89 -10.58 -21.47 -0.09
N ASP A 90 -10.24 -20.22 -0.43
CA ASP A 90 -10.74 -19.63 -1.67
C ASP A 90 -9.72 -19.77 -2.82
N ILE A 91 -10.17 -19.46 -4.03
CA ILE A 91 -9.34 -19.55 -5.23
C ILE A 91 -8.10 -18.62 -5.13
N THR A 92 -8.19 -17.51 -4.41
CA THR A 92 -7.08 -16.54 -4.29
C THR A 92 -5.96 -17.09 -3.40
N GLU A 93 -6.29 -17.78 -2.32
CA GLU A 93 -5.33 -18.48 -1.45
C GLU A 93 -4.63 -19.61 -2.21
N MET A 94 -5.39 -20.41 -2.97
CA MET A 94 -4.84 -21.47 -3.82
C MET A 94 -3.89 -20.91 -4.89
N ILE A 95 -4.26 -19.80 -5.54
CA ILE A 95 -3.41 -19.14 -6.53
C ILE A 95 -2.13 -18.62 -5.86
N SER A 96 -2.22 -17.98 -4.70
CA SER A 96 -1.06 -17.52 -3.94
C SER A 96 -0.08 -18.66 -3.65
N TYR A 97 -0.59 -19.80 -3.20
CA TYR A 97 0.21 -21.00 -3.00
C TYR A 97 0.92 -21.46 -4.28
N CYS A 98 0.19 -21.52 -5.40
CA CYS A 98 0.76 -21.93 -6.70
C CYS A 98 1.83 -20.96 -7.21
N LEU A 99 1.71 -19.68 -6.88
CA LEU A 99 2.69 -18.63 -7.20
C LEU A 99 3.95 -18.67 -6.30
N GLY A 100 3.95 -19.51 -5.25
CA GLY A 100 5.09 -19.70 -4.34
C GLY A 100 4.97 -18.93 -3.01
N TYR A 101 3.75 -18.55 -2.61
CA TYR A 101 3.46 -17.85 -1.35
C TYR A 101 2.57 -18.72 -0.43
N PRO A 102 3.11 -19.79 0.17
CA PRO A 102 2.31 -20.76 0.96
C PRO A 102 1.74 -20.17 2.25
N ASP A 103 2.35 -19.09 2.78
CA ASP A 103 1.93 -18.46 4.04
C ASP A 103 0.96 -17.29 3.83
N ASP A 104 0.51 -17.05 2.60
CA ASP A 104 -0.44 -15.98 2.27
C ASP A 104 -1.88 -16.39 2.60
N LYS A 105 -2.22 -16.31 3.90
CA LYS A 105 -3.55 -16.69 4.45
C LYS A 105 -4.72 -15.82 3.97
N PHE A 106 -4.44 -14.71 3.30
CA PHE A 106 -5.48 -13.82 2.77
C PHE A 106 -5.58 -13.84 1.25
N GLY A 107 -4.75 -14.65 0.58
CA GLY A 107 -4.73 -14.74 -0.86
C GLY A 107 -4.37 -13.44 -1.57
N ILE A 108 -3.59 -12.55 -0.92
CA ILE A 108 -3.29 -11.20 -1.43
C ILE A 108 -2.57 -11.28 -2.79
N HIS A 109 -1.57 -12.16 -2.92
CA HIS A 109 -0.83 -12.34 -4.16
C HIS A 109 -1.71 -12.94 -5.26
N GLY A 110 -2.58 -13.86 -4.91
CA GLY A 110 -3.56 -14.45 -5.83
C GLY A 110 -4.61 -13.44 -6.30
N ARG A 111 -5.09 -12.58 -5.41
CA ARG A 111 -6.01 -11.47 -5.76
C ARG A 111 -5.35 -10.52 -6.74
N GLN A 112 -4.15 -10.05 -6.46
CA GLN A 112 -3.41 -9.17 -7.35
C GLN A 112 -3.20 -9.82 -8.72
N TRP A 113 -2.82 -11.09 -8.75
CA TRP A 113 -2.65 -11.84 -9.99
C TRP A 113 -3.94 -11.92 -10.80
N LEU A 114 -5.08 -12.20 -10.16
CA LEU A 114 -6.39 -12.22 -10.80
C LEU A 114 -6.77 -10.86 -11.39
N LEU A 115 -6.59 -9.79 -10.63
CA LEU A 115 -6.88 -8.43 -11.08
C LEU A 115 -6.03 -8.05 -12.29
N GLN A 116 -4.75 -8.38 -12.31
CA GLN A 116 -3.85 -8.03 -13.41
C GLN A 116 -4.10 -8.82 -14.70
N ASN A 117 -4.57 -10.06 -14.58
CA ASN A 117 -4.74 -10.91 -15.76
C ASN A 117 -6.18 -10.94 -16.31
N PHE A 118 -7.19 -10.66 -15.49
CA PHE A 118 -8.59 -10.93 -15.85
C PHE A 118 -9.58 -9.80 -15.57
N THR A 119 -9.10 -8.60 -15.20
CA THR A 119 -9.96 -7.42 -15.16
C THR A 119 -9.66 -6.51 -16.34
N ARG A 120 -10.72 -5.93 -16.92
CA ARG A 120 -10.55 -4.74 -17.77
C ARG A 120 -10.51 -3.52 -16.84
N ALA A 121 -9.84 -2.44 -17.26
CA ALA A 121 -10.01 -1.14 -16.61
C ALA A 121 -11.50 -0.79 -16.66
N LEU A 122 -12.20 -1.00 -15.54
CA LEU A 122 -13.61 -0.68 -15.42
C LEU A 122 -13.77 0.82 -15.19
N GLU A 123 -14.74 1.41 -15.90
CA GLU A 123 -15.25 2.72 -15.53
C GLU A 123 -15.77 2.65 -14.10
N LEU A 124 -15.16 3.42 -13.23
CA LEU A 124 -15.37 3.39 -11.76
C LEU A 124 -16.69 4.02 -11.30
N SER A 125 -17.58 4.37 -12.24
CA SER A 125 -18.89 4.96 -11.96
C SER A 125 -19.87 4.09 -11.15
N GLN A 126 -19.47 2.87 -10.74
CA GLN A 126 -20.31 1.93 -10.00
C GLN A 126 -19.91 1.70 -8.54
N PHE A 127 -18.88 2.39 -8.03
CA PHE A 127 -18.47 2.23 -6.64
C PHE A 127 -19.12 3.28 -5.74
N SER A 128 -20.10 2.88 -4.94
CA SER A 128 -20.46 3.62 -3.73
C SER A 128 -19.53 3.17 -2.59
N LEU A 129 -18.52 3.95 -2.29
CA LEU A 129 -17.70 3.71 -1.10
C LEU A 129 -18.37 4.31 0.14
N PRO A 130 -18.31 3.64 1.29
CA PRO A 130 -18.84 4.20 2.52
C PRO A 130 -18.10 5.49 2.87
N LYS A 131 -18.85 6.52 3.33
CA LYS A 131 -18.26 7.78 3.84
C LYS A 131 -17.19 7.46 4.86
N LEU A 132 -15.99 7.97 4.60
CA LEU A 132 -14.87 7.86 5.53
C LEU A 132 -15.11 8.79 6.73
N GLU A 133 -15.77 8.30 7.78
CA GLU A 133 -15.61 8.89 9.09
C GLU A 133 -14.31 8.38 9.71
N VAL A 134 -13.19 8.98 9.39
CA VAL A 134 -11.91 8.73 10.05
C VAL A 134 -11.90 9.51 11.36
N LYS A 135 -12.58 9.00 12.39
CA LYS A 135 -12.41 9.53 13.76
C LYS A 135 -11.15 8.95 14.36
N THR A 136 -9.98 9.43 13.95
CA THR A 136 -8.75 9.20 14.67
C THR A 136 -8.68 10.19 15.84
N LYS A 137 -8.94 9.73 17.05
CA LYS A 137 -8.65 10.52 18.25
C LYS A 137 -7.13 10.52 18.46
N TYR A 138 -6.48 11.58 18.02
CA TYR A 138 -5.12 11.88 18.44
C TYR A 138 -5.17 12.45 19.86
N HIS A 139 -4.57 11.75 20.83
CA HIS A 139 -4.65 12.14 22.24
C HIS A 139 -3.76 13.33 22.62
N ASN A 140 -2.87 13.78 21.76
CA ASN A 140 -1.98 14.91 22.00
C ASN A 140 -2.00 15.86 20.80
N ILE A 141 -3.07 16.64 20.68
CA ILE A 141 -3.07 17.81 19.80
C ILE A 141 -2.17 18.83 20.50
N SER A 142 -1.01 19.14 19.94
CA SER A 142 -0.23 20.29 20.37
C SER A 142 -1.05 21.54 20.03
N ASN A 143 -1.19 22.46 20.97
CA ASN A 143 -1.83 23.75 20.72
C ASN A 143 -0.87 24.66 19.95
N ILE A 144 -0.37 24.21 18.78
CA ILE A 144 0.45 25.03 17.89
C ILE A 144 -0.48 26.05 17.27
N THR A 145 -0.25 27.33 17.60
CA THR A 145 -1.05 28.43 17.08
C THR A 145 -0.59 28.84 15.69
N GLU A 146 -1.45 29.53 14.94
CA GLU A 146 -1.07 30.06 13.63
C GLU A 146 0.08 31.09 13.75
N GLU A 147 0.13 31.88 14.84
CA GLU A 147 1.24 32.79 15.10
C GLU A 147 2.57 32.04 15.31
N GLU A 148 2.52 30.85 15.95
CA GLU A 148 3.71 30.03 16.10
C GLU A 148 4.17 29.47 14.75
N LEU A 149 3.24 28.98 13.91
CA LEU A 149 3.54 28.53 12.55
C LEU A 149 4.12 29.64 11.69
N ASP A 150 3.51 30.83 11.76
CA ASP A 150 3.95 31.99 10.99
C ASP A 150 5.42 32.39 11.36
N SER A 151 5.80 32.19 12.59
CA SER A 151 7.19 32.44 13.04
C SER A 151 8.20 31.53 12.36
N TYR A 152 7.78 30.38 11.83
CA TYR A 152 8.64 29.43 11.10
C TYR A 152 8.58 29.59 9.58
N ARG A 153 7.65 30.38 9.01
CA ARG A 153 7.50 30.58 7.55
C ARG A 153 8.63 31.42 6.97
N VAL A 154 9.84 30.93 7.16
CA VAL A 154 11.08 31.55 6.68
C VAL A 154 11.78 30.56 5.75
N ILE A 155 12.11 31.01 4.54
CA ILE A 155 12.82 30.22 3.56
C ILE A 155 14.31 30.08 3.95
N HIS A 156 14.83 28.86 3.90
CA HIS A 156 16.22 28.56 4.12
C HIS A 156 16.83 27.83 2.91
N PRO A 157 18.07 28.15 2.45
CA PRO A 157 18.69 27.56 1.25
C PRO A 157 18.77 26.02 1.27
N TYR A 158 18.78 25.42 2.45
CA TYR A 158 18.73 23.95 2.60
C TYR A 158 17.48 23.31 1.99
N MET A 159 16.35 24.02 1.93
CA MET A 159 15.11 23.53 1.33
C MET A 159 15.33 23.27 -0.16
N TYR A 160 15.88 24.24 -0.88
CA TYR A 160 16.21 24.11 -2.30
C TYR A 160 17.29 23.06 -2.56
N LYS A 161 18.31 22.98 -1.66
CA LYS A 161 19.33 21.92 -1.72
C LYS A 161 18.74 20.53 -1.62
N ARG A 162 17.59 20.38 -0.93
CA ARG A 162 16.84 19.12 -0.80
C ARG A 162 15.79 18.96 -1.91
N GLY A 163 15.79 19.83 -2.91
CA GLY A 163 14.96 19.73 -4.09
C GLY A 163 13.53 20.26 -3.93
N LEU A 164 13.20 20.98 -2.83
CA LEU A 164 11.92 21.64 -2.69
C LEU A 164 11.84 22.84 -3.65
N THR A 165 10.64 23.07 -4.21
CA THR A 165 10.28 24.28 -4.94
C THR A 165 9.46 25.21 -4.07
N ASP A 166 9.29 26.48 -4.46
CA ASP A 166 8.45 27.44 -3.72
C ASP A 166 7.03 26.91 -3.57
N GLU A 167 6.46 26.32 -4.62
CA GLU A 167 5.14 25.70 -4.60
C GLU A 167 5.03 24.58 -3.55
N LEU A 168 6.03 23.69 -3.47
CA LEU A 168 6.03 22.60 -2.49
C LEU A 168 6.25 23.11 -1.06
N ILE A 169 7.04 24.19 -0.90
CA ILE A 169 7.20 24.86 0.39
C ILE A 169 5.85 25.41 0.87
N ASP A 170 5.10 26.03 -0.02
CA ASP A 170 3.76 26.57 0.29
C ASP A 170 2.73 25.45 0.55
N ILE A 171 2.66 24.43 -0.31
CA ILE A 171 1.72 23.31 -0.15
C ILE A 171 1.89 22.60 1.18
N PHE A 172 3.13 22.31 1.58
CA PHE A 172 3.45 21.59 2.81
C PHE A 172 3.75 22.49 4.00
N ASP A 173 3.58 23.82 3.85
CA ASP A 173 3.84 24.83 4.88
C ASP A 173 5.24 24.67 5.53
N VAL A 174 6.25 24.42 4.67
CA VAL A 174 7.62 24.14 5.10
C VAL A 174 8.28 25.43 5.56
N GLY A 175 8.84 25.42 6.76
CA GLY A 175 9.47 26.59 7.36
C GLY A 175 10.86 26.31 7.92
N PHE A 176 11.40 27.27 8.69
CA PHE A 176 12.71 27.16 9.31
C PHE A 176 12.69 27.67 10.74
N ASP A 177 13.17 26.86 11.66
CA ASP A 177 13.39 27.20 13.07
C ASP A 177 14.89 27.36 13.35
N PRO A 178 15.41 28.59 13.43
CA PRO A 178 16.82 28.83 13.73
C PRO A 178 17.17 28.54 15.19
N ASN A 179 16.18 28.45 16.07
CA ASN A 179 16.37 28.44 17.53
C ASN A 179 15.96 27.11 18.18
N PHE A 180 15.62 26.07 17.39
CA PHE A 180 15.28 24.78 17.96
C PHE A 180 16.38 24.26 18.88
N VAL A 181 15.99 23.88 20.10
CA VAL A 181 16.87 23.33 21.12
C VAL A 181 16.48 21.93 21.47
N LEU A 182 17.41 21.00 21.36
CA LEU A 182 17.26 19.65 21.83
C LEU A 182 18.02 19.43 23.13
N LYS A 183 17.29 19.02 24.17
CA LYS A 183 17.89 18.69 25.49
C LYS A 183 18.36 17.22 25.45
N ASN A 184 19.52 16.98 26.06
CA ASN A 184 19.96 15.60 26.28
C ASN A 184 19.03 14.89 27.29
N LYS A 185 19.09 13.56 27.32
CA LYS A 185 18.21 12.72 28.18
C LYS A 185 18.31 13.07 29.67
N ASP A 186 19.45 13.60 30.12
CA ASP A 186 19.72 14.03 31.48
C ASP A 186 19.49 15.54 31.74
N ASN A 187 18.96 16.26 30.73
CA ASN A 187 18.75 17.70 30.71
C ASN A 187 20.02 18.53 31.00
N SER A 188 21.21 17.92 30.95
CA SER A 188 22.50 18.58 31.34
C SER A 188 23.06 19.48 30.25
N LYS A 189 22.66 19.28 28.99
CA LYS A 189 23.12 20.08 27.84
C LYS A 189 21.99 20.42 26.91
N GLU A 190 21.91 21.64 26.49
CA GLU A 190 21.04 22.15 25.45
C GLU A 190 21.83 22.32 24.15
N ASN A 191 21.41 21.64 23.08
CA ASN A 191 22.03 21.78 21.78
C ASN A 191 21.10 22.58 20.88
N LYS A 192 21.54 23.73 20.40
CA LYS A 192 20.83 24.53 19.40
C LYS A 192 21.03 23.89 18.04
N ILE A 193 19.95 23.49 17.41
CA ILE A 193 19.93 22.75 16.17
C ILE A 193 19.03 23.47 15.16
N PRO A 194 19.54 24.43 14.37
CA PRO A 194 18.78 25.07 13.31
C PRO A 194 18.18 24.02 12.38
N SER A 195 16.88 24.11 12.14
CA SER A 195 16.14 23.01 11.48
C SER A 195 15.09 23.53 10.52
N VAL A 196 14.94 22.87 9.39
CA VAL A 196 13.75 22.99 8.55
C VAL A 196 12.58 22.33 9.28
N THR A 197 11.43 22.99 9.26
CA THR A 197 10.20 22.58 9.94
C THR A 197 9.18 22.05 8.95
N PHE A 198 8.48 20.99 9.36
CA PHE A 198 7.39 20.39 8.63
C PHE A 198 6.21 20.23 9.57
N PRO A 199 5.15 21.03 9.44
CA PRO A 199 3.91 20.82 10.17
C PRO A 199 3.33 19.46 9.80
N VAL A 200 3.02 18.66 10.80
CA VAL A 200 2.39 17.36 10.63
C VAL A 200 0.94 17.48 11.02
N ARG A 201 0.04 17.35 10.03
CA ARG A 201 -1.38 17.64 10.16
C ARG A 201 -2.20 16.36 10.26
N ASP A 202 -3.35 16.45 10.92
CA ASP A 202 -4.41 15.46 10.77
C ASP A 202 -5.20 15.70 9.47
N ILE A 203 -6.22 14.87 9.22
CA ILE A 203 -7.04 14.97 8.01
C ILE A 203 -7.88 16.26 7.98
N ASP A 204 -8.16 16.86 9.13
CA ASP A 204 -8.93 18.10 9.26
C ASP A 204 -8.04 19.36 9.13
N GLY A 205 -6.72 19.18 8.97
CA GLY A 205 -5.73 20.24 8.82
C GLY A 205 -5.15 20.77 10.13
N ASN A 206 -5.54 20.21 11.28
CA ASN A 206 -4.99 20.62 12.56
C ASN A 206 -3.53 20.17 12.68
N VAL A 207 -2.63 21.05 13.10
CA VAL A 207 -1.23 20.72 13.32
C VAL A 207 -1.08 19.94 14.61
N LEU A 208 -0.70 18.66 14.48
CA LEU A 208 -0.48 17.77 15.61
C LEU A 208 0.88 18.01 16.26
N PHE A 209 1.91 18.24 15.46
CA PHE A 209 3.26 18.58 15.90
C PHE A 209 4.09 19.08 14.71
N ILE A 210 5.27 19.61 15.01
CA ILE A 210 6.26 20.03 14.01
C ILE A 210 7.40 19.03 13.98
N ALA A 211 7.58 18.37 12.84
CA ALA A 211 8.79 17.60 12.55
C ALA A 211 9.92 18.54 12.15
N ARG A 212 11.16 18.23 12.54
CA ARG A 212 12.31 19.09 12.33
C ARG A 212 13.49 18.36 11.74
N ARG A 213 14.06 18.90 10.67
CA ARG A 213 15.26 18.38 10.03
C ARG A 213 16.41 19.33 10.22
N SER A 214 17.49 18.89 10.90
CA SER A 214 18.70 19.67 11.07
C SER A 214 19.31 20.05 9.71
N VAL A 215 19.68 21.33 9.57
CA VAL A 215 20.39 21.80 8.37
C VAL A 215 21.91 21.52 8.44
N LYS A 216 22.43 21.12 9.61
CA LYS A 216 23.87 20.86 9.85
C LYS A 216 24.22 19.37 9.93
N GLY A 217 23.21 18.47 9.97
CA GLY A 217 23.47 17.05 10.17
C GLY A 217 22.33 16.15 9.68
N LYS A 218 22.43 14.87 9.99
CA LYS A 218 21.42 13.87 9.54
C LYS A 218 20.22 13.76 10.48
N LEU A 219 20.15 14.56 11.56
CA LEU A 219 19.09 14.46 12.56
C LEU A 219 17.73 14.85 11.95
N PHE A 220 16.77 13.93 12.07
CA PHE A 220 15.35 14.19 11.88
C PHE A 220 14.65 13.99 13.23
N HIS A 221 14.01 15.04 13.74
CA HIS A 221 13.40 15.03 15.05
C HIS A 221 11.88 15.00 14.96
N TYR A 222 11.28 14.06 15.69
CA TYR A 222 9.86 14.01 16.01
C TYR A 222 9.72 14.13 17.53
N PRO A 223 8.67 14.78 18.08
CA PRO A 223 8.40 14.74 19.51
C PRO A 223 8.28 13.30 20.01
N ALA A 224 8.81 13.03 21.22
CA ALA A 224 8.99 11.66 21.72
C ALA A 224 7.68 10.85 21.78
N ASP A 225 6.57 11.47 22.18
CA ASP A 225 5.28 10.82 22.37
C ASP A 225 4.28 11.14 21.25
N ALA A 226 4.77 11.65 20.10
CA ALA A 226 3.91 12.02 19.00
C ALA A 226 3.32 10.78 18.32
N VAL A 227 1.99 10.70 18.31
CA VAL A 227 1.27 9.76 17.46
C VAL A 227 1.39 10.24 16.02
N LYS A 228 2.09 9.49 15.19
CA LYS A 228 2.35 9.85 13.80
C LYS A 228 1.12 9.57 12.93
N PRO A 229 0.50 10.59 12.32
CA PRO A 229 -0.54 10.39 11.30
C PRO A 229 0.08 9.90 9.99
N VAL A 230 -0.73 9.76 8.95
CA VAL A 230 -0.25 9.65 7.57
C VAL A 230 0.07 11.08 7.10
N TYR A 231 1.36 11.39 6.90
CA TYR A 231 1.82 12.70 6.45
C TYR A 231 1.47 12.91 4.98
N GLY A 232 1.07 14.12 4.63
CA GLY A 232 0.65 14.47 3.28
C GLY A 232 -0.81 14.11 2.98
N LEU A 233 -1.54 13.52 3.93
CA LEU A 233 -2.93 13.12 3.71
C LEU A 233 -3.88 14.32 3.64
N TYR A 234 -3.69 15.35 4.48
CA TYR A 234 -4.45 16.60 4.40
C TYR A 234 -4.19 17.28 3.06
N GLU A 235 -2.93 17.45 2.69
CA GLU A 235 -2.51 18.06 1.43
C GLU A 235 -3.05 17.26 0.23
N LEU A 236 -3.07 15.92 0.30
CA LEU A 236 -3.64 15.06 -0.72
C LEU A 236 -5.11 15.41 -1.00
N TYR A 237 -5.91 15.62 0.03
CA TYR A 237 -7.32 16.02 -0.11
C TYR A 237 -7.51 17.47 -0.59
N GLN A 238 -6.52 18.34 -0.40
CA GLN A 238 -6.61 19.73 -0.84
C GLN A 238 -6.21 19.94 -2.31
N TYR A 239 -5.27 19.14 -2.81
CA TYR A 239 -4.59 19.39 -4.09
C TYR A 239 -4.82 18.30 -5.13
N TRP A 240 -5.41 17.18 -4.77
CA TRP A 240 -5.72 16.09 -5.68
C TRP A 240 -7.21 15.78 -5.66
N ASP A 241 -7.76 15.47 -6.85
CA ASP A 241 -9.15 15.05 -6.96
C ASP A 241 -9.30 13.65 -6.35
N ILE A 242 -9.75 13.59 -5.10
CA ILE A 242 -9.95 12.35 -4.35
C ILE A 242 -11.19 12.43 -3.47
N GLY A 243 -12.03 11.39 -3.51
CA GLY A 243 -13.29 11.34 -2.78
C GLY A 243 -14.43 12.07 -3.48
N GLU A 244 -15.48 12.43 -2.73
CA GLU A 244 -16.66 13.11 -3.26
C GLU A 244 -16.43 14.62 -3.31
N ASP A 245 -16.57 15.24 -4.47
CA ASP A 245 -16.50 16.68 -4.64
C ASP A 245 -17.84 17.38 -4.29
N SER A 246 -17.83 18.71 -4.32
CA SER A 246 -19.02 19.53 -4.00
C SER A 246 -20.21 19.32 -4.96
N SER A 247 -19.98 18.71 -6.13
CA SER A 247 -21.03 18.36 -7.10
C SER A 247 -21.62 16.96 -6.87
N GLY A 248 -21.08 16.20 -5.92
CA GLY A 248 -21.45 14.80 -5.66
C GLY A 248 -20.75 13.80 -6.59
N LYS A 249 -19.77 14.26 -7.40
CA LYS A 249 -18.95 13.38 -8.22
C LYS A 249 -17.85 12.75 -7.39
N PHE A 250 -17.69 11.44 -7.51
CA PHE A 250 -16.68 10.69 -6.78
C PHE A 250 -15.42 10.50 -7.62
N HIS A 251 -14.28 10.89 -7.06
CA HIS A 251 -12.96 10.81 -7.68
C HIS A 251 -12.12 9.73 -7.03
N VAL A 252 -11.43 8.94 -7.85
CA VAL A 252 -10.57 7.84 -7.41
C VAL A 252 -9.18 8.02 -8.02
N LEU A 253 -8.15 7.98 -7.21
CA LEU A 253 -6.79 8.02 -7.71
C LEU A 253 -6.42 6.71 -8.42
N GLU A 254 -5.77 6.83 -9.56
CA GLU A 254 -5.21 5.67 -10.28
C GLU A 254 -4.11 4.98 -9.45
N GLU A 255 -3.19 5.79 -8.91
CA GLU A 255 -2.06 5.33 -8.12
C GLU A 255 -1.85 6.25 -6.91
N LEU A 256 -1.39 5.70 -5.80
CA LEU A 256 -0.93 6.45 -4.63
C LEU A 256 0.41 5.87 -4.16
N TYR A 257 1.41 6.73 -4.06
CA TYR A 257 2.70 6.36 -3.53
C TYR A 257 2.68 6.41 -2.01
N VAL A 258 3.18 5.35 -1.38
CA VAL A 258 3.30 5.25 0.09
C VAL A 258 4.77 5.10 0.42
N VAL A 259 5.33 6.11 1.08
CA VAL A 259 6.77 6.21 1.33
C VAL A 259 7.07 6.34 2.83
N GLU A 260 8.34 6.24 3.23
CA GLU A 260 8.73 6.29 4.63
C GLU A 260 8.90 7.71 5.16
N SER A 261 9.49 8.60 4.37
CA SER A 261 9.96 9.90 4.84
C SER A 261 9.21 11.08 4.22
N ILE A 262 9.23 12.21 4.92
CA ILE A 262 8.67 13.48 4.45
C ILE A 262 9.32 13.90 3.12
N PHE A 263 10.65 13.81 3.01
CA PHE A 263 11.34 14.22 1.78
C PHE A 263 10.98 13.32 0.61
N ASN A 264 10.86 12.01 0.80
CA ASN A 264 10.43 11.09 -0.25
C ASN A 264 9.02 11.42 -0.73
N CYS A 265 8.10 11.76 0.21
CA CYS A 265 6.75 12.20 -0.13
C CYS A 265 6.76 13.48 -0.98
N ILE A 266 7.47 14.52 -0.54
CA ILE A 266 7.54 15.80 -1.26
C ILE A 266 8.25 15.63 -2.62
N THR A 267 9.22 14.72 -2.73
CA THR A 267 9.86 14.40 -4.02
C THR A 267 8.89 13.73 -4.99
N CYS A 268 8.05 12.83 -4.53
CA CYS A 268 6.97 12.29 -5.37
C CYS A 268 6.06 13.42 -5.90
N TRP A 269 5.64 14.33 -5.04
CA TRP A 269 4.83 15.49 -5.44
C TRP A 269 5.55 16.39 -6.45
N LYS A 270 6.86 16.60 -6.28
CA LYS A 270 7.70 17.31 -7.26
C LYS A 270 7.63 16.67 -8.66
N TYR A 271 7.50 15.36 -8.71
CA TYR A 271 7.36 14.60 -9.96
C TYR A 271 5.89 14.35 -10.34
N HIS A 272 4.99 15.18 -9.82
CA HIS A 272 3.55 15.18 -10.13
C HIS A 272 2.86 13.83 -9.88
N VAL A 273 3.26 13.11 -8.83
CA VAL A 273 2.56 11.91 -8.39
C VAL A 273 2.01 12.07 -6.97
N PRO A 274 0.77 11.61 -6.71
CA PRO A 274 0.18 11.68 -5.37
C PRO A 274 0.93 10.75 -4.43
N ALA A 275 1.34 11.27 -3.27
CA ALA A 275 2.10 10.49 -2.30
C ALA A 275 1.75 10.87 -0.86
N VAL A 276 1.92 9.91 0.04
CA VAL A 276 1.82 10.07 1.50
C VAL A 276 2.99 9.39 2.19
N ALA A 277 3.37 9.87 3.38
CA ALA A 277 4.45 9.26 4.15
C ALA A 277 3.99 8.67 5.48
N LEU A 278 4.60 7.54 5.86
CA LEU A 278 4.35 6.84 7.11
C LEU A 278 5.19 7.35 8.29
N LEU A 279 6.15 8.25 8.03
CA LEU A 279 7.11 8.79 9.01
C LEU A 279 7.92 7.67 9.72
N GLY A 280 8.35 6.70 8.94
CA GLY A 280 9.04 5.47 9.29
C GLY A 280 8.39 4.26 8.61
N THR A 281 8.59 3.06 9.14
CA THR A 281 8.10 1.80 8.53
C THR A 281 6.58 1.57 8.65
N GLY A 282 5.85 2.55 9.15
CA GLY A 282 4.39 2.54 9.29
C GLY A 282 3.85 1.71 10.46
N THR A 283 2.63 2.03 10.84
CA THR A 283 1.85 1.31 11.86
C THR A 283 0.62 0.67 11.23
N PRO A 284 0.05 -0.39 11.83
CA PRO A 284 -1.20 -0.98 11.34
C PRO A 284 -2.34 0.03 11.20
N GLN A 285 -2.38 1.03 12.10
CA GLN A 285 -3.42 2.08 12.06
C GLN A 285 -3.26 3.00 10.84
N GLN A 286 -2.03 3.44 10.54
CA GLN A 286 -1.75 4.24 9.34
C GLN A 286 -2.10 3.47 8.07
N ILE A 287 -1.73 2.18 8.00
CA ILE A 287 -2.03 1.31 6.86
C ILE A 287 -3.55 1.16 6.67
N LYS A 288 -4.32 0.96 7.75
CA LYS A 288 -5.79 0.94 7.68
C LYS A 288 -6.39 2.27 7.22
N THR A 289 -5.79 3.39 7.59
CA THR A 289 -6.21 4.71 7.09
C THR A 289 -6.01 4.80 5.58
N ILE A 290 -4.82 4.41 5.09
CA ILE A 290 -4.50 4.40 3.66
C ILE A 290 -5.39 3.42 2.89
N GLU A 291 -5.65 2.23 3.42
CA GLU A 291 -6.50 1.21 2.81
C GLU A 291 -7.91 1.72 2.48
N ARG A 292 -8.43 2.65 3.28
CA ARG A 292 -9.77 3.24 3.09
C ARG A 292 -9.83 4.32 2.01
N LEU A 293 -8.70 4.80 1.54
CA LEU A 293 -8.67 5.81 0.49
C LEU A 293 -9.20 5.25 -0.83
N PRO A 294 -9.89 6.07 -1.63
CA PRO A 294 -10.35 5.68 -2.95
C PRO A 294 -9.18 5.67 -3.95
N VAL A 295 -8.41 4.60 -3.93
CA VAL A 295 -7.19 4.41 -4.73
C VAL A 295 -7.26 3.06 -5.41
N LYS A 296 -6.91 3.00 -6.70
CA LYS A 296 -6.88 1.75 -7.47
C LYS A 296 -5.63 0.93 -7.21
N LYS A 297 -4.48 1.58 -7.04
CA LYS A 297 -3.18 0.92 -6.89
C LYS A 297 -2.30 1.66 -5.89
N TYR A 298 -1.63 0.92 -5.03
CA TYR A 298 -0.59 1.46 -4.14
C TYR A 298 0.80 1.15 -4.67
N ILE A 299 1.68 2.16 -4.66
CA ILE A 299 3.08 2.01 -5.01
C ILE A 299 3.90 2.23 -3.74
N LEU A 300 4.52 1.18 -3.23
CA LEU A 300 5.35 1.27 -2.02
C LEU A 300 6.76 1.69 -2.38
N GLY A 301 7.16 2.87 -1.93
CA GLY A 301 8.50 3.44 -2.13
C GLY A 301 9.28 3.48 -0.81
N HIS A 302 9.47 2.31 -0.19
CA HIS A 302 10.28 2.17 1.01
C HIS A 302 11.77 2.14 0.67
N ASP A 303 12.60 2.54 1.62
CA ASP A 303 14.05 2.55 1.44
C ASP A 303 14.58 1.10 1.24
N PRO A 304 15.63 0.88 0.41
CA PRO A 304 16.14 -0.46 0.08
C PRO A 304 17.03 -1.01 1.20
N ASP A 305 16.57 -0.96 2.44
CA ASP A 305 17.24 -1.48 3.61
C ASP A 305 16.37 -2.49 4.38
N GLU A 306 16.92 -3.08 5.44
CA GLU A 306 16.20 -4.08 6.24
C GLU A 306 14.93 -3.50 6.90
N ALA A 307 14.96 -2.22 7.28
CA ALA A 307 13.80 -1.55 7.89
C ALA A 307 12.69 -1.32 6.85
N GLY A 308 13.05 -0.85 5.65
CA GLY A 308 12.11 -0.68 4.54
C GLY A 308 11.49 -1.99 4.09
N HIS A 309 12.28 -3.06 3.97
CA HIS A 309 11.75 -4.40 3.67
C HIS A 309 10.75 -4.88 4.73
N LYS A 310 11.00 -4.61 6.03
CA LYS A 310 10.03 -4.88 7.10
C LYS A 310 8.78 -4.01 6.98
N GLY A 311 8.94 -2.77 6.54
CA GLY A 311 7.84 -1.84 6.25
C GLY A 311 6.93 -2.36 5.13
N VAL A 312 7.51 -2.77 4.01
CA VAL A 312 6.78 -3.39 2.89
C VAL A 312 6.00 -4.63 3.35
N LYS A 313 6.66 -5.56 4.06
CA LYS A 313 5.99 -6.76 4.60
C LYS A 313 4.83 -6.40 5.53
N ARG A 314 5.04 -5.40 6.41
CA ARG A 314 4.00 -4.90 7.31
C ARG A 314 2.83 -4.29 6.56
N PHE A 315 3.09 -3.51 5.51
CA PHE A 315 2.05 -2.91 4.69
C PHE A 315 1.20 -3.99 4.03
N ILE A 316 1.83 -4.93 3.34
CA ILE A 316 1.15 -6.05 2.66
C ILE A 316 0.34 -6.90 3.65
N HIS A 317 0.88 -7.15 4.84
CA HIS A 317 0.18 -7.95 5.86
C HIS A 317 -1.07 -7.26 6.44
N ASN A 318 -1.08 -5.92 6.53
CA ASN A 318 -2.16 -5.16 7.16
C ASN A 318 -3.13 -4.51 6.15
N CYS A 319 -2.78 -4.44 4.87
CA CYS A 319 -3.63 -3.92 3.80
C CYS A 319 -4.35 -5.09 3.10
N LYS A 320 -5.68 -5.04 3.06
CA LYS A 320 -6.49 -6.08 2.40
C LYS A 320 -6.61 -5.88 0.89
N LYS A 321 -6.25 -4.70 0.39
CA LYS A 321 -6.23 -4.45 -1.04
C LYS A 321 -5.03 -5.14 -1.68
N SER A 322 -5.22 -5.72 -2.85
CA SER A 322 -4.25 -6.58 -3.51
C SER A 322 -3.49 -5.91 -4.64
N ASN A 323 -3.95 -4.75 -5.12
CA ASN A 323 -3.26 -4.03 -6.19
C ASN A 323 -2.13 -3.16 -5.62
N ILE A 324 -1.02 -3.81 -5.29
CA ILE A 324 0.16 -3.21 -4.66
C ILE A 324 1.39 -3.55 -5.49
N GLU A 325 2.22 -2.56 -5.77
CA GLU A 325 3.54 -2.70 -6.38
C GLU A 325 4.59 -2.09 -5.45
N VAL A 326 5.83 -2.54 -5.56
CA VAL A 326 6.97 -2.04 -4.79
C VAL A 326 8.00 -1.49 -5.74
N MET A 327 8.49 -0.28 -5.48
CA MET A 327 9.60 0.31 -6.22
C MET A 327 10.90 -0.43 -5.89
N ASP A 328 11.62 -0.86 -6.92
CA ASP A 328 12.96 -1.47 -6.79
C ASP A 328 14.02 -0.36 -6.81
N ILE A 329 14.06 0.40 -5.73
CA ILE A 329 14.98 1.53 -5.58
C ILE A 329 16.41 1.00 -5.50
N PRO A 330 17.38 1.61 -6.22
CA PRO A 330 18.78 1.18 -6.16
C PRO A 330 19.36 1.21 -4.75
N GLU A 331 20.16 0.21 -4.38
CA GLU A 331 20.80 0.13 -3.07
C GLU A 331 21.60 1.40 -2.75
N GLY A 332 21.45 1.90 -1.52
CA GLY A 332 22.12 3.11 -1.05
C GLY A 332 21.51 4.44 -1.49
N LYS A 333 20.41 4.42 -2.26
CA LYS A 333 19.61 5.60 -2.61
C LYS A 333 18.25 5.56 -1.90
N ASP A 334 17.65 6.74 -1.70
CA ASP A 334 16.22 6.90 -1.41
C ASP A 334 15.53 7.66 -2.56
N ILE A 335 14.21 7.81 -2.50
CA ILE A 335 13.45 8.52 -3.56
C ILE A 335 13.95 9.97 -3.73
N ASN A 336 14.35 10.63 -2.64
CA ASN A 336 14.83 12.00 -2.70
C ASN A 336 16.23 12.13 -3.35
N ASP A 337 16.98 11.03 -3.48
CA ASP A 337 18.26 10.95 -4.16
C ASP A 337 18.13 10.72 -5.68
N LEU A 338 16.93 10.41 -6.17
CA LEU A 338 16.66 10.18 -7.59
C LEU A 338 16.33 11.50 -8.29
N ASN A 339 16.87 11.70 -9.48
CA ASN A 339 16.35 12.71 -10.39
C ASN A 339 15.05 12.20 -11.05
N GLU A 340 14.35 13.06 -11.80
CA GLU A 340 13.04 12.73 -12.37
C GLU A 340 13.11 11.56 -13.36
N GLU A 341 14.14 11.52 -14.21
CA GLU A 341 14.34 10.42 -15.16
C GLU A 341 14.62 9.10 -14.44
N GLU A 342 15.49 9.12 -13.43
CA GLU A 342 15.76 7.95 -12.57
C GLU A 342 14.48 7.47 -11.88
N PHE A 343 13.68 8.39 -11.31
CA PHE A 343 12.43 8.06 -10.62
C PHE A 343 11.44 7.32 -11.52
N TRP A 344 11.24 7.82 -12.76
CA TRP A 344 10.31 7.19 -13.70
C TRP A 344 10.83 5.86 -14.26
N ASN A 345 12.14 5.65 -14.27
CA ASN A 345 12.77 4.41 -14.71
C ASN A 345 12.93 3.36 -13.60
N VAL A 346 12.63 3.67 -12.32
CA VAL A 346 12.67 2.67 -11.25
C VAL A 346 11.65 1.55 -11.53
N PRO A 347 12.10 0.29 -11.60
CA PRO A 347 11.17 -0.83 -11.79
C PRO A 347 10.13 -0.91 -10.66
N ARG A 348 8.89 -1.21 -11.02
CA ARG A 348 7.80 -1.47 -10.08
C ARG A 348 7.49 -2.96 -10.10
N ILE A 349 7.63 -3.60 -8.97
CA ILE A 349 7.50 -5.05 -8.84
C ILE A 349 6.16 -5.35 -8.17
N PRO A 350 5.21 -6.01 -8.87
CA PRO A 350 3.99 -6.50 -8.26
C PRO A 350 4.29 -7.45 -7.09
N ILE A 351 3.52 -7.37 -6.00
CA ILE A 351 3.80 -8.14 -4.77
C ILE A 351 3.88 -9.65 -5.00
N TYR A 352 3.13 -10.19 -5.97
CA TYR A 352 3.20 -11.63 -6.30
C TYR A 352 4.53 -12.07 -6.93
N ARG A 353 5.41 -11.12 -7.32
CA ARG A 353 6.76 -11.38 -7.85
C ARG A 353 7.86 -11.18 -6.81
N LEU A 354 7.55 -10.59 -5.66
CA LEU A 354 8.54 -10.38 -4.60
C LEU A 354 8.96 -11.73 -4.01
N LYS A 355 10.25 -11.86 -3.77
CA LYS A 355 10.82 -12.96 -2.96
C LYS A 355 11.19 -12.35 -1.60
N PHE A 356 10.43 -12.68 -0.57
CA PHE A 356 10.70 -12.24 0.80
C PHE A 356 11.55 -13.26 1.55
#